data_ca8fe99538624344d4f27f2f2d060d43
#
_entry.id   ca8fe99538624344d4f27f2f2d060d43
#
_cell.length_a   1.000
_cell.length_b   1.000
_cell.length_c   1.000
_cell.angle_alpha   90.00
_cell.angle_beta   90.00
_cell.angle_gamma   90.00
#
_symmetry.space_group_name_H-M   'P 1'
#
loop_
_entity.id
_entity.type
_entity.pdbx_description
1 polymer ?
#
loop_
_entity_poly.entity_id
_entity_poly.type
_entity_poly.pdbx_seq_one_letter_code
_entity_poly.pdbx_strand_id
1 'polypeptide(L)'
;IDKDFDQWIKLHKPFYEVINFIETIKKEKIITGILTTKGKEFTEKILEKLNIFPELIFGYESGTKVEIASILSNEYEIIGFIEDRKKTLIDIKRNVETKHVPCYLADWGYLKKTDRKNLPHEIKLLKLKNLEQLLAI
;
A
#
# COMPACT_ATOMS: atom_id res chain seq x y z
N ILE A 1 -20.39 -16.03 1.79
CA ILE A 1 -19.09 -15.32 1.73
C ILE A 1 -19.06 -14.36 0.55
N ASP A 2 -19.46 -14.81 -0.63
CA ASP A 2 -19.43 -13.95 -1.83
C ASP A 2 -20.38 -12.77 -1.74
N LYS A 3 -21.56 -12.98 -1.16
CA LYS A 3 -22.56 -11.92 -0.97
C LYS A 3 -22.08 -10.85 0.00
N ASP A 4 -21.46 -11.26 1.10
CA ASP A 4 -20.92 -10.35 2.10
C ASP A 4 -19.72 -9.59 1.53
N PHE A 5 -18.91 -10.23 0.72
CA PHE A 5 -17.76 -9.62 0.06
C PHE A 5 -18.21 -8.53 -0.93
N ASP A 6 -19.23 -8.81 -1.74
CA ASP A 6 -19.76 -7.83 -2.68
C ASP A 6 -20.32 -6.60 -1.96
N GLN A 7 -21.00 -6.80 -0.82
CA GLN A 7 -21.47 -5.70 0.00
C GLN A 7 -20.32 -4.89 0.59
N TRP A 8 -19.28 -5.57 1.04
CA TRP A 8 -18.09 -4.92 1.58
C TRP A 8 -17.46 -4.00 0.53
N ILE A 9 -17.31 -4.46 -0.69
CA ILE A 9 -16.76 -3.65 -1.79
C ILE A 9 -17.62 -2.42 -2.05
N LYS A 10 -18.94 -2.58 -2.11
CA LYS A 10 -19.85 -1.46 -2.35
C LYS A 10 -19.75 -0.37 -1.31
N LEU A 11 -19.46 -0.74 -0.06
CA LEU A 11 -19.28 0.21 1.04
C LEU A 11 -17.92 0.91 1.01
N HIS A 12 -16.95 0.36 0.27
CA HIS A 12 -15.58 0.87 0.22
C HIS A 12 -15.28 1.48 -1.16
N LYS A 13 -16.04 2.51 -1.53
CA LYS A 13 -15.88 3.24 -2.80
C LYS A 13 -14.44 3.63 -3.13
N PRO A 14 -13.63 4.13 -2.17
CA PRO A 14 -12.24 4.49 -2.46
C PRO A 14 -11.41 3.35 -3.02
N PHE A 15 -11.82 2.12 -2.78
CA PHE A 15 -11.13 0.93 -3.24
C PHE A 15 -11.07 0.83 -4.77
N TYR A 16 -12.12 1.28 -5.45
CA TYR A 16 -12.16 1.26 -6.92
C TYR A 16 -11.09 2.17 -7.54
N GLU A 17 -10.83 3.32 -6.93
CA GLU A 17 -9.80 4.23 -7.41
C GLU A 17 -8.41 3.62 -7.24
N VAL A 18 -8.18 2.90 -6.13
CA VAL A 18 -6.94 2.18 -5.89
C VAL A 18 -6.77 1.06 -6.93
N ILE A 19 -7.83 0.33 -7.23
CA ILE A 19 -7.81 -0.72 -8.26
C ILE A 19 -7.42 -0.12 -9.62
N ASN A 20 -8.06 0.97 -10.00
CA ASN A 20 -7.75 1.64 -11.26
C ASN A 20 -6.31 2.12 -11.30
N PHE A 21 -5.79 2.62 -10.19
CA PHE A 21 -4.41 3.04 -10.08
C PHE A 21 -3.47 1.86 -10.28
N ILE A 22 -3.74 0.72 -9.64
CA ILE A 22 -2.93 -0.49 -9.79
C ILE A 22 -2.91 -0.95 -11.25
N GLU A 23 -4.04 -0.91 -11.94
CA GLU A 23 -4.09 -1.26 -13.36
C GLU A 23 -3.26 -0.29 -14.21
N THR A 24 -3.30 1.00 -13.87
CA THR A 24 -2.53 2.01 -14.58
C THR A 24 -1.02 1.79 -14.42
N ILE A 25 -0.55 1.56 -13.20
CA ILE A 25 0.88 1.33 -12.97
C ILE A 25 1.37 0.03 -13.61
N LYS A 26 0.50 -0.95 -13.72
CA LYS A 26 0.83 -2.20 -14.41
C LYS A 26 1.11 -1.95 -15.90
N LYS A 27 0.34 -1.07 -16.53
CA LYS A 27 0.57 -0.66 -17.92
C LYS A 27 1.89 0.07 -18.09
N GLU A 28 2.33 0.78 -17.06
CA GLU A 28 3.62 1.49 -17.06
C GLU A 28 4.79 0.56 -16.72
N LYS A 29 4.54 -0.75 -16.60
CA LYS A 29 5.54 -1.76 -16.27
C LYS A 29 6.20 -1.55 -14.90
N ILE A 30 5.47 -0.96 -13.97
CA ILE A 30 5.92 -0.79 -12.59
C ILE A 30 5.48 -2.03 -11.81
N ILE A 31 6.40 -2.63 -11.07
CA ILE A 31 6.11 -3.78 -10.23
C ILE A 31 5.33 -3.33 -9.00
N THR A 32 4.22 -4.00 -8.75
CA THR A 32 3.36 -3.71 -7.60
C THR A 32 3.51 -4.81 -6.55
N GLY A 33 3.78 -4.41 -5.32
CA GLY A 33 3.84 -5.32 -4.18
C GLY A 33 2.74 -5.00 -3.18
N ILE A 34 2.14 -6.03 -2.62
CA ILE A 34 1.16 -5.91 -1.55
C ILE A 34 1.77 -6.51 -0.29
N LEU A 35 1.85 -5.70 0.76
CA LEU A 35 2.29 -6.11 2.08
C LEU A 35 1.10 -6.02 3.03
N THR A 36 0.74 -7.11 3.68
CA THR A 36 -0.43 -7.15 4.54
C THR A 36 -0.15 -7.88 5.84
N THR A 37 -0.88 -7.52 6.90
CA THR A 37 -0.86 -8.24 8.17
C THR A 37 -1.73 -9.50 8.13
N LYS A 38 -2.48 -9.70 7.04
CA LYS A 38 -3.28 -10.90 6.83
C LYS A 38 -2.43 -11.99 6.18
N GLY A 39 -2.95 -13.21 6.13
CA GLY A 39 -2.25 -14.31 5.46
C GLY A 39 -2.17 -14.10 3.96
N LYS A 40 -1.08 -14.57 3.36
CA LYS A 40 -0.86 -14.44 1.91
C LYS A 40 -1.97 -15.10 1.10
N GLU A 41 -2.33 -16.35 1.45
CA GLU A 41 -3.36 -17.10 0.74
C GLU A 41 -4.72 -16.41 0.78
N PHE A 42 -5.11 -15.89 1.94
CA PHE A 42 -6.35 -15.15 2.11
C PHE A 42 -6.35 -13.89 1.24
N THR A 43 -5.24 -13.17 1.23
CA THR A 43 -5.08 -11.94 0.45
C THR A 43 -5.17 -12.24 -1.05
N GLU A 44 -4.51 -13.30 -1.52
CA GLU A 44 -4.58 -13.71 -2.92
C GLU A 44 -6.01 -13.99 -3.36
N LYS A 45 -6.80 -14.65 -2.52
CA LYS A 45 -8.21 -14.95 -2.83
C LYS A 45 -9.05 -13.68 -2.96
N ILE A 46 -8.83 -12.70 -2.08
CA ILE A 46 -9.53 -11.42 -2.17
C ILE A 46 -9.16 -10.71 -3.47
N LEU A 47 -7.88 -10.64 -3.79
CA LEU A 47 -7.40 -9.95 -4.97
C LEU A 47 -7.89 -10.63 -6.26
N GLU A 48 -7.95 -11.96 -6.30
CA GLU A 48 -8.51 -12.68 -7.43
C GLU A 48 -9.97 -12.30 -7.68
N LYS A 49 -10.77 -12.19 -6.62
CA LYS A 49 -12.17 -11.77 -6.75
C LYS A 49 -12.30 -10.36 -7.29
N LEU A 50 -11.32 -9.51 -7.00
CA LEU A 50 -11.27 -8.14 -7.49
C LEU A 50 -10.60 -8.04 -8.86
N ASN A 51 -10.14 -9.16 -9.40
CA ASN A 51 -9.42 -9.24 -10.66
C ASN A 51 -8.13 -8.40 -10.66
N ILE A 52 -7.43 -8.42 -9.51
CA ILE A 52 -6.17 -7.72 -9.32
C ILE A 52 -5.06 -8.76 -9.14
N PHE A 53 -4.00 -8.64 -9.93
CA PHE A 53 -2.88 -9.59 -9.91
C PHE A 53 -1.56 -8.84 -9.76
N PRO A 54 -1.20 -8.44 -8.51
CA PRO A 54 0.10 -7.80 -8.28
C PRO A 54 1.22 -8.82 -8.46
N GLU A 55 2.39 -8.33 -8.80
CA GLU A 55 3.56 -9.19 -9.02
C GLU A 55 4.07 -9.79 -7.71
N LEU A 56 3.93 -9.08 -6.61
CA LEU A 56 4.43 -9.50 -5.30
C LEU A 56 3.35 -9.41 -4.24
N ILE A 57 3.20 -10.47 -3.44
CA ILE A 57 2.27 -10.50 -2.31
C ILE A 57 3.01 -11.08 -1.11
N PHE A 58 3.02 -10.33 -0.01
CA PHE A 58 3.61 -10.76 1.26
C PHE A 58 2.60 -10.66 2.38
N GLY A 59 2.28 -11.78 2.99
CA GLY A 59 1.41 -11.85 4.17
C GLY A 59 2.23 -11.76 5.47
N TYR A 60 1.55 -11.90 6.61
CA TYR A 60 2.20 -11.82 7.92
C TYR A 60 3.28 -12.87 8.11
N GLU A 61 3.16 -14.02 7.43
CA GLU A 61 4.13 -15.12 7.53
C GLU A 61 5.49 -14.78 6.96
N SER A 62 5.58 -13.75 6.14
CA SER A 62 6.86 -13.32 5.53
C SER A 62 7.66 -12.36 6.41
N GLY A 63 7.10 -11.90 7.52
CA GLY A 63 7.75 -10.98 8.43
C GLY A 63 7.01 -9.66 8.57
N THR A 64 7.62 -8.70 9.27
CA THR A 64 7.04 -7.37 9.41
C THR A 64 7.17 -6.60 8.11
N LYS A 65 6.35 -5.55 7.95
CA LYS A 65 6.41 -4.72 6.75
C LYS A 65 7.77 -4.04 6.59
N VAL A 66 8.40 -3.64 7.70
CA VAL A 66 9.74 -3.04 7.65
C VAL A 66 10.79 -4.05 7.18
N GLU A 67 10.73 -5.28 7.69
CA GLU A 67 11.65 -6.35 7.27
C GLU A 67 11.50 -6.64 5.78
N ILE A 68 10.27 -6.75 5.31
CA ILE A 68 10.00 -7.02 3.89
C ILE A 68 10.46 -5.84 3.03
N ALA A 69 10.15 -4.62 3.45
CA ALA A 69 10.58 -3.42 2.72
C ALA A 69 12.11 -3.34 2.65
N SER A 70 12.81 -3.74 3.71
CA SER A 70 14.26 -3.79 3.72
C SER A 70 14.82 -4.76 2.67
N ILE A 71 14.24 -5.96 2.61
CA ILE A 71 14.63 -6.96 1.61
C ILE A 71 14.35 -6.44 0.20
N LEU A 72 13.17 -5.89 -0.02
CA LEU A 72 12.77 -5.38 -1.35
C LEU A 72 13.63 -4.20 -1.79
N SER A 73 14.06 -3.35 -0.87
CA SER A 73 14.89 -2.19 -1.22
C SER A 73 16.27 -2.59 -1.74
N ASN A 74 16.73 -3.80 -1.43
CA ASN A 74 17.96 -4.33 -1.97
C ASN A 74 17.80 -4.89 -3.38
N GLU A 75 16.58 -5.27 -3.76
CA GLU A 75 16.29 -5.88 -5.05
C GLU A 75 15.66 -4.91 -6.05
N TYR A 76 14.94 -3.91 -5.55
CA TYR A 76 14.17 -2.97 -6.38
C TYR A 76 14.42 -1.55 -5.93
N GLU A 77 14.27 -0.62 -6.86
CA GLU A 77 14.12 0.80 -6.53
C GLU A 77 12.66 1.02 -6.16
N ILE A 78 12.39 1.18 -4.87
CA ILE A 78 11.01 1.40 -4.39
C ILE A 78 10.67 2.87 -4.61
N ILE A 79 9.72 3.14 -5.50
CA ILE A 79 9.32 4.51 -5.84
C ILE A 79 8.19 5.03 -4.96
N GLY A 80 7.57 4.17 -4.16
CA GLY A 80 6.55 4.60 -3.21
C GLY A 80 6.09 3.48 -2.31
N PHE A 81 5.88 3.80 -1.06
CA PHE A 81 5.30 2.91 -0.06
C PHE A 81 4.06 3.60 0.50
N ILE A 82 2.89 3.03 0.23
CA ILE A 82 1.60 3.61 0.61
C ILE A 82 1.00 2.77 1.72
N GLU A 83 0.65 3.41 2.82
CA GLU A 83 0.19 2.74 4.04
C GLU A 83 -0.80 3.65 4.76
N ASP A 84 -1.78 3.07 5.45
CA ASP A 84 -2.72 3.84 6.27
C ASP A 84 -2.35 3.85 7.75
N ARG A 85 -1.30 3.13 8.12
CA ARG A 85 -0.82 3.08 9.51
C ARG A 85 0.44 3.94 9.65
N LYS A 86 0.27 5.09 10.30
CA LYS A 86 1.35 6.06 10.50
C LYS A 86 2.59 5.45 11.14
N LYS A 87 2.40 4.58 12.14
CA LYS A 87 3.53 3.94 12.83
C LYS A 87 4.40 3.13 11.89
N THR A 88 3.80 2.40 10.96
CA THR A 88 4.55 1.61 9.98
C THR A 88 5.43 2.51 9.13
N LEU A 89 4.90 3.64 8.67
CA LEU A 89 5.66 4.59 7.86
C LEU A 89 6.81 5.22 8.65
N ILE A 90 6.58 5.55 9.92
CA ILE A 90 7.62 6.08 10.79
C ILE A 90 8.73 5.04 10.96
N ASP A 91 8.38 3.78 11.18
CA ASP A 91 9.35 2.71 11.34
C ASP A 91 10.21 2.54 10.08
N ILE A 92 9.59 2.64 8.89
CA ILE A 92 10.33 2.59 7.62
C ILE A 92 11.30 3.75 7.50
N LYS A 93 10.90 4.96 7.88
CA LYS A 93 11.77 6.14 7.81
C LYS A 93 12.90 6.12 8.83
N ARG A 94 12.74 5.39 9.93
CA ARG A 94 13.78 5.26 10.96
C ARG A 94 14.75 4.12 10.70
N ASN A 95 14.46 3.24 9.77
CA ASN A 95 15.32 2.12 9.43
C ASN A 95 16.35 2.57 8.40
N VAL A 96 17.64 2.31 8.68
CA VAL A 96 18.74 2.73 7.80
C VAL A 96 18.59 2.20 6.39
N GLU A 97 18.09 0.98 6.23
CA GLU A 97 17.96 0.34 4.91
C GLU A 97 16.78 0.86 4.10
N THR A 98 15.76 1.42 4.77
CA THR A 98 14.52 1.85 4.10
C THR A 98 14.21 3.34 4.21
N LYS A 99 15.04 4.10 4.93
CA LYS A 99 14.77 5.53 5.15
C LYS A 99 14.69 6.36 3.86
N HIS A 100 15.27 5.88 2.77
CA HIS A 100 15.25 6.55 1.47
C HIS A 100 13.96 6.31 0.69
N VAL A 101 13.13 5.36 1.12
CA VAL A 101 11.89 4.99 0.42
C VAL A 101 10.86 6.12 0.58
N PRO A 102 10.30 6.64 -0.53
CA PRO A 102 9.21 7.62 -0.43
C PRO A 102 7.99 7.00 0.25
N CYS A 103 7.52 7.64 1.31
CA CYS A 103 6.41 7.13 2.12
C CYS A 103 5.20 8.05 2.06
N TYR A 104 4.04 7.44 1.92
CA TYR A 104 2.78 8.15 1.77
C TYR A 104 1.74 7.58 2.73
N LEU A 105 1.10 8.47 3.52
CA LEU A 105 -0.02 8.09 4.36
C LEU A 105 -1.31 8.20 3.55
N ALA A 106 -2.00 7.07 3.40
CA ALA A 106 -3.24 7.01 2.63
C ALA A 106 -4.38 7.71 3.37
N ASP A 107 -4.82 8.87 2.88
CA ASP A 107 -5.84 9.68 3.53
C ASP A 107 -7.21 8.98 3.57
N TRP A 108 -7.44 8.05 2.66
CA TRP A 108 -8.71 7.28 2.57
C TRP A 108 -8.72 6.03 3.46
N GLY A 109 -7.62 5.72 4.15
CA GLY A 109 -7.52 4.53 5.00
C GLY A 109 -8.13 4.72 6.39
N TYR A 110 -7.87 3.75 7.24
CA TYR A 110 -8.38 3.76 8.62
C TYR A 110 -7.50 4.62 9.53
N LEU A 111 -7.59 5.94 9.36
CA LEU A 111 -6.79 6.88 10.12
C LEU A 111 -7.51 7.31 11.41
N LYS A 112 -6.72 7.49 12.47
CA LYS A 112 -7.17 8.17 13.67
C LYS A 112 -7.19 9.66 13.40
N LYS A 113 -7.99 10.42 14.14
CA LYS A 113 -8.07 11.87 13.99
C LYS A 113 -6.72 12.56 14.10
N THR A 114 -5.83 12.00 14.93
CA THR A 114 -4.51 12.59 15.18
C THR A 114 -3.46 12.18 14.15
N ASP A 115 -3.73 11.19 13.29
CA ASP A 115 -2.72 10.67 12.36
C ASP A 115 -2.29 11.69 11.31
N ARG A 116 -3.18 12.61 10.93
CA ARG A 116 -2.87 13.68 9.97
C ARG A 116 -2.12 14.84 10.60
N LYS A 117 -2.18 14.95 11.95
CA LYS A 117 -1.51 16.02 12.67
C LYS A 117 -0.06 15.63 12.97
N ASN A 118 0.84 16.61 12.94
CA ASN A 118 2.24 16.39 13.25
C ASN A 118 2.88 15.26 12.45
N LEU A 119 2.44 15.09 11.18
CA LEU A 119 3.02 14.12 10.30
C LEU A 119 4.47 14.52 10.01
N PRO A 120 5.46 13.61 10.21
CA PRO A 120 6.83 13.93 9.85
C PRO A 120 6.93 14.41 8.41
N HIS A 121 7.79 15.39 8.14
CA HIS A 121 7.87 15.99 6.80
C HIS A 121 8.32 14.98 5.72
N GLU A 122 8.98 13.91 6.12
CA GLU A 122 9.41 12.84 5.20
C GLU A 122 8.24 11.95 4.76
N ILE A 123 7.09 12.05 5.43
CA ILE A 123 5.89 11.26 5.12
C ILE A 123 4.83 12.22 4.56
N LYS A 124 4.40 11.97 3.33
CA LYS A 124 3.42 12.82 2.69
C LYS A 124 2.02 12.23 2.82
N LEU A 125 1.04 13.10 3.08
CA LEU A 125 -0.36 12.70 3.06
C LEU A 125 -0.79 12.55 1.60
N LEU A 126 -1.31 11.38 1.24
CA LEU A 126 -1.73 11.09 -0.12
C LEU A 126 -3.25 11.00 -0.19
N LYS A 127 -3.86 11.82 -1.03
CA LYS A 127 -5.30 11.77 -1.28
C LYS A 127 -5.59 10.96 -2.53
N LEU A 128 -6.76 10.30 -2.59
CA LEU A 128 -7.14 9.49 -3.74
C LEU A 128 -7.03 10.25 -5.06
N LYS A 129 -7.47 11.50 -5.10
CA LYS A 129 -7.41 12.33 -6.29
C LYS A 129 -5.99 12.57 -6.81
N ASN A 130 -4.99 12.33 -5.98
CA ASN A 130 -3.59 12.59 -6.31
C ASN A 130 -2.80 11.31 -6.61
N LEU A 131 -3.44 10.14 -6.62
CA LEU A 131 -2.75 8.87 -6.87
C LEU A 131 -1.96 8.89 -8.18
N GLU A 132 -2.57 9.39 -9.25
CA GLU A 132 -1.91 9.42 -10.56
C GLU A 132 -0.70 10.33 -10.61
N GLN A 133 -0.62 11.32 -9.72
CA GLN A 133 0.53 12.22 -9.66
C GLN A 133 1.81 11.51 -9.24
N LEU A 134 1.71 10.35 -8.58
CA LEU A 134 2.87 9.56 -8.22
C LEU A 134 3.62 9.05 -9.46
N LEU A 135 2.93 8.94 -10.59
CA LEU A 135 3.52 8.47 -11.84
C LEU A 135 4.22 9.58 -12.63
N ALA A 136 4.03 10.82 -12.22
CA ALA A 136 4.61 11.99 -12.90
C ALA A 136 6.04 12.33 -12.43
N ILE A 137 6.64 11.44 -11.68
CA ILE A 137 7.98 11.62 -11.10
C ILE A 137 9.08 11.35 -12.13
#